data_52de5f8af4356507898f71ca1ff10e78
#
_entry.id   52de5f8af4356507898f71ca1ff10e78
#
_cell.length_a   1.000
_cell.length_b   1.000
_cell.length_c   1.000
_cell.angle_alpha   90.00
_cell.angle_beta   90.00
_cell.angle_gamma   90.00
#
_symmetry.space_group_name_H-M   'P 1'
#
loop_
_entity.id
_entity.type
_entity.pdbx_description
1 polymer ?
#
loop_
_entity_poly.entity_id
_entity_poly.type
_entity_poly.pdbx_seq_one_letter_code
_entity_poly.pdbx_strand_id
1 'polypeptide(L)'
;MANYWKTSIVIGSGNEGSAAVHTAGKLTLNEEQEVEIAVSAYEASLNLQIWKNYVDEIGVSVIHPGGTAIGPLKRLQGTQRFQLGETNLLVYYGEPSPYNPYQEIYLDFIPVGSYIDDGIWKIRLTPIRITDGAFDMWLPAGNVLNSGTGFLNPVEETTLTIPSTATKVITVGAYDARFDQAAAFSGRGYTRATNQVKPDLVAPGVEIMSCAPGGGYQVRTGTSMATPFVTGSAALLMQWGIVNGNDAYLYGEKMKAYLIRGARKLPGFTAYPNPVLGDNGIIVSS
;
A
#
# COMPACT_ATOMS: atom_id res chain seq x y z
N MET A 1 16.71 -7.33 9.06
CA MET A 1 16.52 -8.79 9.13
C MET A 1 16.60 -9.46 7.76
N ALA A 2 15.90 -9.01 6.72
CA ALA A 2 15.95 -9.65 5.38
C ALA A 2 17.35 -9.72 4.73
N ASN A 3 18.33 -9.00 5.25
CA ASN A 3 19.73 -9.04 4.80
C ASN A 3 20.57 -10.12 5.53
N TYR A 4 20.02 -10.74 6.58
CA TYR A 4 20.73 -11.83 7.25
C TYR A 4 20.73 -13.07 6.37
N TRP A 5 21.92 -13.60 6.20
CA TRP A 5 22.13 -14.86 5.51
C TRP A 5 21.37 -16.01 6.20
N LYS A 6 20.84 -16.93 5.44
CA LYS A 6 20.05 -18.07 5.89
C LYS A 6 18.66 -17.73 6.47
N THR A 7 18.12 -16.56 6.12
CA THR A 7 16.77 -16.16 6.54
C THR A 7 15.86 -15.98 5.30
N SER A 8 14.66 -16.52 5.36
CA SER A 8 13.58 -16.27 4.41
C SER A 8 12.43 -15.61 5.15
N ILE A 9 12.00 -14.45 4.68
CA ILE A 9 10.91 -13.68 5.29
C ILE A 9 9.77 -13.60 4.28
N VAL A 10 8.58 -14.07 4.66
CA VAL A 10 7.37 -14.07 3.85
C VAL A 10 6.38 -13.08 4.45
N ILE A 11 5.83 -12.19 3.63
CA ILE A 11 4.98 -11.08 4.08
C ILE A 11 3.80 -10.92 3.13
N GLY A 12 2.60 -10.71 3.68
CA GLY A 12 1.42 -10.37 2.88
C GLY A 12 1.53 -8.97 2.25
N SER A 13 1.01 -8.80 1.05
CA SER A 13 1.09 -7.55 0.29
C SER A 13 0.24 -6.41 0.89
N GLY A 14 -0.70 -6.73 1.78
CA GLY A 14 -1.70 -5.80 2.29
C GLY A 14 -3.09 -6.05 1.69
N ASN A 15 -4.12 -5.41 2.25
CA ASN A 15 -5.51 -5.59 1.85
C ASN A 15 -6.12 -4.29 1.28
N GLU A 16 -5.28 -3.40 0.77
CA GLU A 16 -5.66 -2.04 0.38
C GLU A 16 -5.94 -1.88 -1.12
N GLY A 17 -5.84 -2.96 -1.92
CA GLY A 17 -6.00 -2.91 -3.37
C GLY A 17 -7.32 -2.30 -3.87
N SER A 18 -8.41 -2.45 -3.11
CA SER A 18 -9.73 -1.89 -3.44
C SER A 18 -10.29 -0.96 -2.36
N ALA A 19 -9.46 -0.51 -1.43
CA ALA A 19 -9.92 0.24 -0.24
C ALA A 19 -10.09 1.75 -0.48
N ALA A 20 -9.84 2.26 -1.68
CA ALA A 20 -9.89 3.69 -2.03
C ALA A 20 -8.99 4.59 -1.15
N VAL A 21 -7.89 4.05 -0.62
CA VAL A 21 -6.96 4.75 0.27
C VAL A 21 -5.68 5.24 -0.41
N HIS A 22 -5.55 5.05 -1.71
CA HIS A 22 -4.46 5.56 -2.52
C HIS A 22 -4.97 6.28 -3.77
N THR A 23 -4.32 7.38 -4.11
CA THR A 23 -4.45 8.04 -5.40
C THR A 23 -3.10 8.58 -5.85
N ALA A 24 -2.92 8.71 -7.15
CA ALA A 24 -1.71 9.20 -7.77
C ALA A 24 -2.03 10.06 -8.97
N GLY A 25 -1.10 10.93 -9.33
CA GLY A 25 -1.24 11.77 -10.51
C GLY A 25 0.08 12.35 -10.98
N LYS A 26 0.00 13.15 -12.02
CA LYS A 26 1.14 13.86 -12.57
C LYS A 26 0.74 15.31 -12.86
N LEU A 27 1.38 16.25 -12.17
CA LEU A 27 1.20 17.68 -12.39
C LEU A 27 1.97 18.15 -13.61
N THR A 28 1.36 19.00 -14.38
CA THR A 28 2.00 19.78 -15.44
C THR A 28 2.06 21.24 -15.03
N LEU A 29 3.06 21.98 -15.51
CA LEU A 29 3.16 23.40 -15.22
C LEU A 29 1.93 24.14 -15.75
N ASN A 30 1.38 25.07 -14.96
CA ASN A 30 0.18 25.87 -15.22
C ASN A 30 -1.17 25.13 -15.17
N GLU A 31 -1.23 23.89 -14.68
CA GLU A 31 -2.45 23.15 -14.49
C GLU A 31 -2.59 22.72 -13.01
N GLU A 32 -3.53 23.33 -12.30
CA GLU A 32 -3.87 22.93 -10.93
C GLU A 32 -4.64 21.61 -10.94
N GLN A 33 -4.40 20.77 -9.94
CA GLN A 33 -5.20 19.56 -9.74
C GLN A 33 -5.87 19.58 -8.38
N GLU A 34 -7.13 19.15 -8.33
CA GLU A 34 -7.85 18.92 -7.09
C GLU A 34 -8.04 17.41 -6.88
N VAL A 35 -7.66 16.96 -5.69
CA VAL A 35 -7.91 15.60 -5.22
C VAL A 35 -9.00 15.65 -4.18
N GLU A 36 -10.05 14.87 -4.38
CA GLU A 36 -11.23 14.84 -3.51
C GLU A 36 -11.20 13.61 -2.59
N ILE A 37 -11.48 13.88 -1.31
CA ILE A 37 -11.54 12.89 -0.25
C ILE A 37 -12.94 12.94 0.34
N ALA A 38 -13.71 11.87 0.21
CA ALA A 38 -14.94 11.71 0.97
C ALA A 38 -14.59 11.34 2.42
N VAL A 39 -15.14 12.06 3.36
CA VAL A 39 -15.05 11.75 4.80
C VAL A 39 -16.44 11.45 5.30
N SER A 40 -16.63 10.22 5.79
CA SER A 40 -17.91 9.77 6.34
C SER A 40 -18.19 10.38 7.70
N ALA A 41 -19.46 10.46 8.06
CA ALA A 41 -19.87 10.87 9.40
C ALA A 41 -19.23 9.99 10.47
N TYR A 42 -18.94 10.61 11.62
CA TYR A 42 -18.34 9.97 12.79
C TYR A 42 -16.88 9.50 12.58
N GLU A 43 -16.15 10.05 11.62
CA GLU A 43 -14.72 9.80 11.49
C GLU A 43 -13.95 10.47 12.64
N ALA A 44 -13.29 9.66 13.45
CA ALA A 44 -12.61 10.15 14.66
C ALA A 44 -11.19 10.64 14.41
N SER A 45 -10.56 10.17 13.36
CA SER A 45 -9.20 10.57 12.97
C SER A 45 -8.94 10.27 11.50
N LEU A 46 -8.24 11.17 10.84
CA LEU A 46 -7.80 10.97 9.45
C LEU A 46 -6.42 11.60 9.30
N ASN A 47 -5.54 10.93 8.59
CA ASN A 47 -4.30 11.58 8.13
C ASN A 47 -4.15 11.38 6.63
N LEU A 48 -3.42 12.28 6.01
CA LEU A 48 -3.10 12.25 4.60
C LEU A 48 -1.60 12.41 4.42
N GLN A 49 -0.99 11.49 3.71
CA GLN A 49 0.41 11.56 3.29
C GLN A 49 0.47 11.90 1.81
N ILE A 50 1.09 13.01 1.45
CA ILE A 50 1.35 13.43 0.07
C ILE A 50 2.84 13.24 -0.18
N TRP A 51 3.19 12.45 -1.17
CA TRP A 51 4.57 12.18 -1.55
C TRP A 51 4.85 12.69 -2.96
N LYS A 52 5.89 13.49 -3.12
CA LYS A 52 6.34 14.04 -4.40
C LYS A 52 7.85 14.05 -4.50
N ASN A 53 8.38 14.24 -5.69
CA ASN A 53 9.82 14.48 -5.84
C ASN A 53 10.21 15.77 -5.12
N TYR A 54 11.33 15.75 -4.41
CA TYR A 54 11.82 16.92 -3.66
C TYR A 54 12.14 18.13 -4.54
N VAL A 55 12.59 17.89 -5.78
CA VAL A 55 12.93 18.96 -6.73
C VAL A 55 11.72 19.74 -7.25
N ASP A 56 10.53 19.16 -7.17
CA ASP A 56 9.30 19.85 -7.55
C ASP A 56 8.87 20.82 -6.45
N GLU A 57 8.43 22.01 -6.84
CA GLU A 57 7.79 22.98 -5.96
C GLU A 57 6.30 23.01 -6.26
N ILE A 58 5.52 22.60 -5.27
CA ILE A 58 4.07 22.47 -5.36
C ILE A 58 3.45 23.20 -4.18
N GLY A 59 2.55 24.13 -4.45
CA GLY A 59 1.66 24.72 -3.45
C GLY A 59 0.56 23.71 -3.09
N VAL A 60 0.34 23.52 -1.80
CA VAL A 60 -0.74 22.66 -1.29
C VAL A 60 -1.76 23.55 -0.59
N SER A 61 -3.01 23.43 -0.96
CA SER A 61 -4.13 24.07 -0.27
C SER A 61 -5.16 23.03 0.14
N VAL A 62 -5.80 23.24 1.29
CA VAL A 62 -6.86 22.37 1.79
C VAL A 62 -8.17 23.14 1.80
N ILE A 63 -9.19 22.52 1.25
CA ILE A 63 -10.54 23.09 1.13
C ILE A 63 -11.48 22.21 1.93
N HIS A 64 -12.12 22.84 2.92
CA HIS A 64 -13.12 22.23 3.78
C HIS A 64 -14.42 21.96 3.01
N PRO A 65 -15.24 20.95 3.38
CA PRO A 65 -16.54 20.69 2.76
C PRO A 65 -17.46 21.91 2.72
N GLY A 66 -17.38 22.80 3.70
CA GLY A 66 -18.11 24.08 3.73
C GLY A 66 -17.56 25.18 2.83
N GLY A 67 -16.51 24.90 2.02
CA GLY A 67 -15.94 25.83 1.04
C GLY A 67 -14.82 26.73 1.59
N THR A 68 -14.55 26.74 2.89
CA THR A 68 -13.41 27.49 3.47
C THR A 68 -12.10 26.84 3.03
N ALA A 69 -11.16 27.65 2.58
CA ALA A 69 -9.85 27.18 2.10
C ALA A 69 -8.70 27.78 2.90
N ILE A 70 -7.66 26.99 3.12
CA ILE A 70 -6.36 27.44 3.62
C ILE A 70 -5.28 27.12 2.60
N GLY A 71 -4.30 27.98 2.47
CA GLY A 71 -3.15 27.77 1.58
C GLY A 71 -2.93 28.90 0.59
N PRO A 72 -1.91 28.76 -0.28
CA PRO A 72 -0.96 27.67 -0.28
C PRO A 72 -0.18 27.58 1.03
N LEU A 73 -0.07 26.36 1.58
CA LEU A 73 0.64 26.10 2.82
C LEU A 73 2.12 26.40 2.65
N LYS A 74 2.71 27.10 3.62
CA LYS A 74 4.13 27.47 3.58
C LYS A 74 5.00 26.24 3.88
N ARG A 75 6.07 26.06 3.12
CA ARG A 75 7.11 25.09 3.45
C ARG A 75 7.95 25.63 4.61
N LEU A 76 7.58 25.29 5.85
CA LEU A 76 8.27 25.67 7.07
C LEU A 76 8.75 24.42 7.81
N GLN A 77 9.88 24.54 8.51
CA GLN A 77 10.29 23.51 9.46
C GLN A 77 9.35 23.53 10.69
N GLY A 78 9.01 22.33 11.17
CA GLY A 78 8.10 22.15 12.28
C GLY A 78 6.63 22.07 11.85
N THR A 79 5.77 21.94 12.85
CA THR A 79 4.34 21.74 12.64
C THR A 79 3.61 23.07 12.50
N GLN A 80 2.78 23.18 11.49
CA GLN A 80 1.83 24.28 11.32
C GLN A 80 0.45 23.80 11.75
N ARG A 81 -0.33 24.67 12.39
CA ARG A 81 -1.69 24.34 12.84
C ARG A 81 -2.69 25.34 12.28
N PHE A 82 -3.79 24.82 11.77
CA PHE A 82 -4.92 25.57 11.25
C PHE A 82 -6.22 24.99 11.79
N GLN A 83 -7.27 25.78 11.83
CA GLN A 83 -8.62 25.30 12.14
C GLN A 83 -9.53 25.59 10.96
N LEU A 84 -10.27 24.57 10.51
CA LEU A 84 -11.28 24.63 9.47
C LEU A 84 -12.55 23.97 10.00
N GLY A 85 -13.61 24.75 10.24
CA GLY A 85 -14.82 24.24 10.90
C GLY A 85 -14.50 23.69 12.30
N GLU A 86 -14.97 22.49 12.57
CA GLU A 86 -14.72 21.73 13.80
C GLU A 86 -13.51 20.77 13.68
N THR A 87 -12.65 21.00 12.67
CA THR A 87 -11.46 20.19 12.42
C THR A 87 -10.19 21.04 12.54
N ASN A 88 -9.26 20.62 13.39
CA ASN A 88 -7.90 21.12 13.42
C ASN A 88 -7.06 20.37 12.41
N LEU A 89 -6.29 21.10 11.62
CA LEU A 89 -5.35 20.54 10.67
C LEU A 89 -3.91 20.79 11.14
N LEU A 90 -3.14 19.71 11.37
CA LEU A 90 -1.70 19.79 11.57
C LEU A 90 -1.01 19.47 10.24
N VAL A 91 -0.06 20.32 9.87
CA VAL A 91 0.70 20.17 8.63
C VAL A 91 2.19 20.07 8.94
N TYR A 92 2.84 19.09 8.38
CA TYR A 92 4.28 18.88 8.48
C TYR A 92 4.88 18.65 7.10
N TYR A 93 5.93 19.40 6.78
CA TYR A 93 6.75 19.19 5.59
C TYR A 93 8.00 18.41 5.97
N GLY A 94 8.07 17.15 5.54
CA GLY A 94 9.25 16.31 5.69
C GLY A 94 10.41 16.79 4.81
N GLU A 95 11.61 16.44 5.23
CA GLU A 95 12.82 16.65 4.42
C GLU A 95 13.26 15.32 3.81
N PRO A 96 13.84 15.33 2.60
CA PRO A 96 14.36 14.11 1.99
C PRO A 96 15.54 13.59 2.80
N SER A 97 15.74 12.29 2.76
CA SER A 97 16.91 11.64 3.34
C SER A 97 17.90 11.22 2.25
N PRO A 98 19.16 10.90 2.58
CA PRO A 98 20.11 10.37 1.60
C PRO A 98 19.65 9.09 0.88
N TYR A 99 18.67 8.40 1.47
CA TYR A 99 18.12 7.14 0.95
C TYR A 99 16.76 7.30 0.27
N ASN A 100 16.14 8.50 0.35
CA ASN A 100 14.84 8.78 -0.22
C ASN A 100 14.78 10.22 -0.76
N PRO A 101 14.81 10.42 -2.10
CA PRO A 101 14.78 11.75 -2.72
C PRO A 101 13.38 12.37 -2.73
N TYR A 102 12.39 11.71 -2.18
CA TYR A 102 11.02 12.20 -2.13
C TYR A 102 10.77 13.00 -0.86
N GLN A 103 9.87 13.96 -0.98
CA GLN A 103 9.38 14.77 0.12
C GLN A 103 7.98 14.31 0.51
N GLU A 104 7.79 14.05 1.80
CA GLU A 104 6.48 13.86 2.39
C GLU A 104 5.89 15.21 2.82
N ILE A 105 4.60 15.40 2.57
CA ILE A 105 3.79 16.43 3.19
C ILE A 105 2.70 15.67 3.95
N TYR A 106 2.74 15.77 5.28
CA TYR A 106 1.83 15.05 6.16
C TYR A 106 0.78 16.02 6.71
N LEU A 107 -0.47 15.65 6.57
CA LEU A 107 -1.61 16.38 7.10
C LEU A 107 -2.36 15.47 8.09
N ASP A 108 -2.61 15.99 9.29
CA ASP A 108 -3.37 15.28 10.32
C ASP A 108 -4.65 16.07 10.62
N PHE A 109 -5.79 15.42 10.46
CA PHE A 109 -7.12 15.97 10.70
C PHE A 109 -7.55 15.56 12.09
N ILE A 110 -7.60 16.50 13.00
CA ILE A 110 -7.88 16.28 14.42
C ILE A 110 -9.21 16.97 14.75
N PRO A 111 -10.21 16.24 15.26
CA PRO A 111 -11.47 16.87 15.64
C PRO A 111 -11.27 17.85 16.80
N VAL A 112 -12.03 18.96 16.79
CA VAL A 112 -12.17 19.85 17.96
C VAL A 112 -13.04 19.16 19.02
N GLY A 113 -14.08 18.48 18.57
CA GLY A 113 -14.95 17.66 19.41
C GLY A 113 -14.58 16.17 19.32
N SER A 114 -15.58 15.33 18.99
CA SER A 114 -15.40 13.87 18.89
C SER A 114 -15.07 13.38 17.49
N TYR A 115 -15.48 14.12 16.47
CA TYR A 115 -15.37 13.71 15.07
C TYR A 115 -14.91 14.89 14.20
N ILE A 116 -14.22 14.57 13.12
CA ILE A 116 -13.84 15.54 12.08
C ILE A 116 -15.07 15.88 11.22
N ASP A 117 -15.05 17.04 10.58
CA ASP A 117 -16.14 17.45 9.69
C ASP A 117 -16.28 16.47 8.53
N ASP A 118 -17.48 15.93 8.34
CA ASP A 118 -17.82 15.04 7.24
C ASP A 118 -18.09 15.81 5.94
N GLY A 119 -18.05 15.09 4.82
CA GLY A 119 -18.26 15.63 3.49
C GLY A 119 -17.06 15.50 2.56
N ILE A 120 -17.01 16.32 1.52
CA ILE A 120 -15.94 16.26 0.52
C ILE A 120 -14.87 17.30 0.83
N TRP A 121 -13.77 16.82 1.34
CA TRP A 121 -12.54 17.61 1.48
C TRP A 121 -11.78 17.60 0.16
N LYS A 122 -11.12 18.72 -0.17
CA LYS A 122 -10.32 18.83 -1.39
C LYS A 122 -8.90 19.26 -1.06
N ILE A 123 -7.96 18.59 -1.72
CA ILE A 123 -6.55 18.96 -1.71
C ILE A 123 -6.22 19.54 -3.07
N ARG A 124 -5.95 20.84 -3.11
CA ARG A 124 -5.54 21.51 -4.35
C ARG A 124 -4.02 21.56 -4.41
N LEU A 125 -3.49 21.07 -5.51
CA LEU A 125 -2.07 21.10 -5.85
C LEU A 125 -1.84 22.16 -6.93
N THR A 126 -1.08 23.20 -6.60
CA THR A 126 -0.72 24.28 -7.51
C THR A 126 0.75 24.13 -7.93
N PRO A 127 1.06 23.82 -9.19
CA PRO A 127 2.44 23.68 -9.66
C PRO A 127 3.14 25.04 -9.68
N ILE A 128 4.32 25.12 -9.03
CA ILE A 128 5.16 26.32 -9.01
C ILE A 128 6.39 26.09 -9.90
N ARG A 129 7.09 24.99 -9.68
CA ARG A 129 8.20 24.54 -10.50
C ARG A 129 8.16 23.02 -10.59
N ILE A 130 8.01 22.48 -11.79
CA ILE A 130 7.85 21.05 -12.04
C ILE A 130 9.01 20.52 -12.85
N THR A 131 9.63 19.46 -12.35
CA THR A 131 10.68 18.69 -13.02
C THR A 131 10.18 17.28 -13.34
N ASP A 132 9.55 16.61 -12.38
CA ASP A 132 8.96 15.28 -12.51
C ASP A 132 7.43 15.37 -12.54
N GLY A 133 6.86 16.03 -11.56
CA GLY A 133 5.43 16.26 -11.40
C GLY A 133 4.65 15.09 -10.80
N ALA A 134 5.25 13.92 -10.68
CA ALA A 134 4.56 12.75 -10.12
C ALA A 134 4.30 12.93 -8.62
N PHE A 135 3.08 12.61 -8.21
CA PHE A 135 2.70 12.59 -6.80
C PHE A 135 1.85 11.36 -6.49
N ASP A 136 1.92 10.95 -5.24
CA ASP A 136 1.05 9.94 -4.65
C ASP A 136 0.47 10.46 -3.34
N MET A 137 -0.74 10.02 -3.02
CA MET A 137 -1.40 10.32 -1.76
C MET A 137 -1.94 9.04 -1.13
N TRP A 138 -1.72 8.90 0.18
CA TRP A 138 -2.25 7.78 0.97
C TRP A 138 -3.04 8.28 2.16
N LEU A 139 -4.15 7.61 2.41
CA LEU A 139 -4.92 7.65 3.65
C LEU A 139 -4.51 6.46 4.54
N PRO A 140 -4.96 6.38 5.80
CA PRO A 140 -4.81 5.20 6.65
C PRO A 140 -5.39 3.95 5.99
N ALA A 141 -4.99 2.77 6.46
CA ALA A 141 -5.54 1.50 5.99
C ALA A 141 -7.07 1.49 6.07
N GLY A 142 -7.73 0.96 5.03
CA GLY A 142 -9.18 1.04 4.91
C GLY A 142 -9.98 0.40 6.05
N ASN A 143 -9.38 -0.55 6.78
CA ASN A 143 -9.99 -1.15 7.98
C ASN A 143 -9.94 -0.26 9.24
N VAL A 144 -9.24 0.87 9.19
CA VAL A 144 -9.17 1.86 10.28
C VAL A 144 -10.15 3.01 10.05
N LEU A 145 -10.51 3.24 8.79
CA LEU A 145 -11.45 4.29 8.38
C LEU A 145 -12.90 3.80 8.42
N ASN A 146 -13.83 4.73 8.62
CA ASN A 146 -15.24 4.44 8.47
C ASN A 146 -15.58 4.08 7.01
N SER A 147 -16.59 3.23 6.84
CA SER A 147 -17.08 2.86 5.51
C SER A 147 -17.51 4.11 4.73
N GLY A 148 -16.98 4.28 3.53
CA GLY A 148 -17.23 5.45 2.69
C GLY A 148 -16.22 6.59 2.85
N THR A 149 -15.28 6.52 3.79
CA THR A 149 -14.11 7.41 3.83
C THR A 149 -13.06 6.91 2.85
N GLY A 150 -12.61 7.77 1.93
CA GLY A 150 -11.64 7.43 0.91
C GLY A 150 -11.53 8.47 -0.21
N PHE A 151 -10.61 8.25 -1.14
CA PHE A 151 -10.50 9.07 -2.34
C PHE A 151 -11.69 8.81 -3.29
N LEU A 152 -12.22 9.86 -3.92
CA LEU A 152 -13.26 9.69 -4.93
C LEU A 152 -12.73 9.14 -6.25
N ASN A 153 -11.46 9.37 -6.55
CA ASN A 153 -10.78 8.84 -7.72
C ASN A 153 -9.54 8.04 -7.26
N PRO A 154 -9.73 6.84 -6.69
CA PRO A 154 -8.62 6.04 -6.20
C PRO A 154 -7.84 5.37 -7.35
N VAL A 155 -6.57 5.06 -7.07
CA VAL A 155 -5.69 4.24 -7.92
C VAL A 155 -5.39 2.96 -7.18
N GLU A 156 -5.62 1.82 -7.81
CA GLU A 156 -5.47 0.51 -7.19
C GLU A 156 -4.02 0.01 -7.14
N GLU A 157 -3.14 0.54 -8.00
CA GLU A 157 -1.70 0.26 -7.98
C GLU A 157 -1.02 1.00 -6.83
N THR A 158 0.18 0.51 -6.45
CA THR A 158 1.01 1.07 -5.36
C THR A 158 0.28 1.06 -4.00
N THR A 159 -0.54 0.03 -3.78
CA THR A 159 -1.30 -0.21 -2.54
C THR A 159 -0.66 -1.26 -1.63
N LEU A 160 0.62 -1.55 -1.83
CA LEU A 160 1.41 -2.42 -0.95
C LEU A 160 1.58 -1.77 0.42
N THR A 161 1.38 -2.55 1.48
CA THR A 161 1.60 -2.06 2.86
C THR A 161 3.01 -2.39 3.34
N ILE A 162 3.59 -1.52 4.17
CA ILE A 162 4.87 -1.79 4.83
C ILE A 162 4.68 -2.94 5.84
N PRO A 163 5.60 -3.94 5.86
CA PRO A 163 6.93 -3.98 5.25
C PRO A 163 7.02 -4.77 3.92
N SER A 164 5.92 -5.04 3.23
CA SER A 164 5.91 -5.87 2.01
C SER A 164 6.70 -5.24 0.85
N THR A 165 6.95 -3.93 0.89
CA THR A 165 7.76 -3.21 -0.09
C THR A 165 9.27 -3.46 0.03
N ALA A 166 9.72 -4.16 1.08
CA ALA A 166 11.14 -4.46 1.26
C ALA A 166 11.66 -5.40 0.16
N THR A 167 12.83 -5.09 -0.39
CA THR A 167 13.38 -5.75 -1.60
C THR A 167 13.55 -7.26 -1.45
N LYS A 168 14.12 -7.71 -0.32
CA LYS A 168 14.53 -9.11 -0.13
C LYS A 168 13.50 -10.01 0.54
N VAL A 169 12.32 -9.48 0.87
CA VAL A 169 11.23 -10.31 1.39
C VAL A 169 10.47 -10.98 0.25
N ILE A 170 9.82 -12.08 0.55
CA ILE A 170 8.87 -12.74 -0.35
C ILE A 170 7.50 -12.12 -0.07
N THR A 171 7.03 -11.27 -0.96
CA THR A 171 5.74 -10.59 -0.82
C THR A 171 4.65 -11.42 -1.49
N VAL A 172 3.59 -11.70 -0.74
CA VAL A 172 2.52 -12.60 -1.15
C VAL A 172 1.22 -11.82 -1.29
N GLY A 173 0.66 -11.82 -2.49
CA GLY A 173 -0.71 -11.37 -2.75
C GLY A 173 -1.72 -12.50 -2.53
N ALA A 174 -3.00 -12.17 -2.67
CA ALA A 174 -4.10 -13.11 -2.49
C ALA A 174 -4.87 -13.36 -3.78
N TYR A 175 -5.33 -14.60 -3.97
CA TYR A 175 -6.31 -14.96 -4.98
C TYR A 175 -7.42 -15.84 -4.40
N ASP A 176 -8.57 -15.90 -5.06
CA ASP A 176 -9.65 -16.85 -4.75
C ASP A 176 -9.44 -18.16 -5.52
N ALA A 177 -9.08 -19.21 -4.79
CA ALA A 177 -8.78 -20.52 -5.39
C ALA A 177 -10.02 -21.25 -5.92
N ARG A 178 -11.23 -20.82 -5.56
CA ARG A 178 -12.49 -21.44 -6.06
C ARG A 178 -12.80 -21.02 -7.49
N PHE A 179 -12.37 -19.81 -7.87
CA PHE A 179 -12.67 -19.21 -9.17
C PHE A 179 -11.42 -18.90 -9.99
N ASP A 180 -10.24 -19.17 -9.47
CA ASP A 180 -8.96 -18.80 -10.07
C ASP A 180 -8.90 -17.28 -10.40
N GLN A 181 -9.34 -16.43 -9.48
CA GLN A 181 -9.41 -14.98 -9.66
C GLN A 181 -8.54 -14.22 -8.64
N ALA A 182 -7.86 -13.16 -9.09
CA ALA A 182 -7.16 -12.27 -8.20
C ALA A 182 -8.14 -11.64 -7.19
N ALA A 183 -7.77 -11.60 -5.90
CA ALA A 183 -8.59 -10.96 -4.89
C ALA A 183 -8.50 -9.45 -5.03
N ALA A 184 -9.65 -8.77 -5.14
CA ALA A 184 -9.71 -7.33 -5.37
C ALA A 184 -8.99 -6.52 -4.28
N PHE A 185 -9.06 -6.98 -3.03
CA PHE A 185 -8.42 -6.33 -1.88
C PHE A 185 -6.89 -6.49 -1.85
N SER A 186 -6.33 -7.48 -2.58
CA SER A 186 -4.89 -7.75 -2.53
C SER A 186 -4.07 -6.52 -2.90
N GLY A 187 -3.13 -6.13 -2.04
CA GLY A 187 -2.23 -5.01 -2.30
C GLY A 187 -1.42 -5.22 -3.57
N ARG A 188 -1.35 -4.17 -4.40
CA ARG A 188 -0.77 -4.19 -5.75
C ARG A 188 0.48 -3.33 -5.83
N GLY A 189 1.44 -3.77 -6.62
CA GLY A 189 2.66 -3.02 -6.95
C GLY A 189 2.42 -1.98 -8.06
N TYR A 190 3.45 -1.41 -8.60
CA TYR A 190 4.87 -1.64 -8.27
C TYR A 190 5.26 -0.89 -7.00
N THR A 191 6.48 -1.18 -6.48
CA THR A 191 7.00 -0.35 -5.38
C THR A 191 7.31 1.06 -5.88
N ARG A 192 6.86 2.09 -5.16
CA ARG A 192 6.97 3.49 -5.58
C ARG A 192 8.40 3.94 -5.86
N ALA A 193 9.31 3.70 -4.92
CA ALA A 193 10.67 4.26 -5.00
C ALA A 193 11.60 3.50 -5.95
N THR A 194 11.41 2.20 -6.12
CA THR A 194 12.34 1.32 -6.86
C THR A 194 11.71 0.65 -8.07
N ASN A 195 10.42 0.87 -8.28
CA ASN A 195 9.64 0.25 -9.37
C ASN A 195 9.82 -1.28 -9.46
N GLN A 196 10.01 -1.93 -8.32
CA GLN A 196 10.13 -3.38 -8.27
C GLN A 196 8.77 -4.03 -8.43
N VAL A 197 8.76 -5.17 -9.11
CA VAL A 197 7.58 -6.02 -9.19
C VAL A 197 7.25 -6.55 -7.80
N LYS A 198 6.04 -6.29 -7.36
CA LYS A 198 5.44 -6.82 -6.13
C LYS A 198 3.91 -6.91 -6.34
N PRO A 199 3.23 -7.88 -5.71
CA PRO A 199 3.79 -8.98 -4.92
C PRO A 199 4.76 -9.82 -5.76
N ASP A 200 5.54 -10.71 -5.14
CA ASP A 200 6.41 -11.63 -5.90
C ASP A 200 5.61 -12.79 -6.52
N LEU A 201 4.53 -13.17 -5.83
CA LEU A 201 3.60 -14.22 -6.22
C LEU A 201 2.32 -14.12 -5.41
N VAL A 202 1.30 -14.89 -5.74
CA VAL A 202 0.03 -14.95 -4.99
C VAL A 202 -0.27 -16.36 -4.51
N ALA A 203 -1.06 -16.47 -3.43
CA ALA A 203 -1.52 -17.71 -2.84
C ALA A 203 -3.01 -17.63 -2.45
N PRO A 204 -3.70 -18.75 -2.15
CA PRO A 204 -5.07 -18.73 -1.71
C PRO A 204 -5.26 -17.84 -0.47
N GLY A 205 -6.14 -16.84 -0.56
CA GLY A 205 -6.37 -15.88 0.52
C GLY A 205 -7.83 -15.54 0.76
N VAL A 206 -8.76 -16.20 0.09
CA VAL A 206 -10.20 -15.95 0.20
C VAL A 206 -10.88 -17.15 0.84
N GLU A 207 -11.64 -16.92 1.92
CA GLU A 207 -12.41 -17.94 2.67
C GLU A 207 -11.56 -19.14 3.11
N ILE A 208 -10.41 -18.85 3.69
CA ILE A 208 -9.49 -19.86 4.19
C ILE A 208 -9.90 -20.32 5.60
N MET A 209 -10.19 -21.61 5.72
CA MET A 209 -10.48 -22.23 7.02
C MET A 209 -9.17 -22.52 7.77
N SER A 210 -9.06 -22.10 9.01
CA SER A 210 -7.92 -22.35 9.89
C SER A 210 -8.34 -22.40 11.35
N CYS A 211 -7.41 -22.75 12.23
CA CYS A 211 -7.64 -22.80 13.68
C CYS A 211 -8.08 -21.44 14.22
N ALA A 212 -9.07 -21.47 15.12
CA ALA A 212 -9.58 -20.28 15.80
C ALA A 212 -8.96 -20.10 17.19
N PRO A 213 -8.78 -18.85 17.67
CA PRO A 213 -8.48 -18.59 19.07
C PRO A 213 -9.53 -19.20 19.99
N GLY A 214 -9.12 -19.87 21.05
CA GLY A 214 -10.04 -20.55 21.98
C GLY A 214 -10.47 -21.95 21.52
N GLY A 215 -10.00 -22.43 20.37
CA GLY A 215 -10.28 -23.77 19.83
C GLY A 215 -11.28 -23.76 18.67
N GLY A 216 -11.37 -24.89 17.96
CA GLY A 216 -12.18 -25.02 16.74
C GLY A 216 -11.57 -24.38 15.51
N TYR A 217 -12.41 -24.08 14.53
CA TYR A 217 -12.01 -23.55 13.23
C TYR A 217 -12.84 -22.32 12.87
N GLN A 218 -12.25 -21.43 12.09
CA GLN A 218 -12.92 -20.25 11.52
C GLN A 218 -12.44 -19.99 10.09
N VAL A 219 -13.30 -19.36 9.31
CA VAL A 219 -12.99 -18.92 7.94
C VAL A 219 -12.58 -17.46 7.98
N ARG A 220 -11.48 -17.13 7.30
CA ARG A 220 -10.98 -15.75 7.15
C ARG A 220 -10.51 -15.46 5.74
N THR A 221 -10.50 -14.17 5.39
CA THR A 221 -10.06 -13.65 4.09
C THR A 221 -9.01 -12.56 4.30
N GLY A 222 -7.95 -12.56 3.47
CA GLY A 222 -6.88 -11.56 3.52
C GLY A 222 -5.55 -12.11 3.00
N THR A 223 -4.62 -11.23 2.67
CA THR A 223 -3.24 -11.62 2.33
C THR A 223 -2.51 -12.27 3.51
N SER A 224 -2.95 -12.02 4.75
CA SER A 224 -2.51 -12.72 5.94
C SER A 224 -2.83 -14.22 5.92
N MET A 225 -3.88 -14.62 5.18
CA MET A 225 -4.25 -16.03 4.98
C MET A 225 -3.46 -16.66 3.83
N ALA A 226 -3.07 -15.87 2.84
CA ALA A 226 -2.22 -16.32 1.73
C ALA A 226 -0.76 -16.57 2.14
N THR A 227 -0.22 -15.73 3.02
CA THR A 227 1.18 -15.78 3.48
C THR A 227 1.59 -17.13 4.07
N PRO A 228 0.81 -17.81 4.93
CA PRO A 228 1.17 -19.12 5.50
C PRO A 228 1.33 -20.22 4.46
N PHE A 229 0.60 -20.21 3.35
CA PHE A 229 0.79 -21.19 2.26
C PHE A 229 2.19 -21.09 1.67
N VAL A 230 2.66 -19.87 1.42
CA VAL A 230 4.02 -19.65 0.90
C VAL A 230 5.08 -19.96 1.94
N THR A 231 4.83 -19.65 3.20
CA THR A 231 5.74 -19.98 4.31
C THR A 231 5.88 -21.51 4.46
N GLY A 232 4.77 -22.24 4.40
CA GLY A 232 4.77 -23.70 4.42
C GLY A 232 5.50 -24.31 3.22
N SER A 233 5.25 -23.79 2.01
CA SER A 233 5.96 -24.20 0.80
C SER A 233 7.47 -23.96 0.91
N ALA A 234 7.88 -22.81 1.47
CA ALA A 234 9.28 -22.51 1.71
C ALA A 234 9.90 -23.51 2.69
N ALA A 235 9.20 -23.89 3.77
CA ALA A 235 9.67 -24.88 4.74
C ALA A 235 9.86 -26.26 4.08
N LEU A 236 8.93 -26.70 3.23
CA LEU A 236 9.05 -27.95 2.48
C LEU A 236 10.22 -27.93 1.50
N LEU A 237 10.42 -26.81 0.79
CA LEU A 237 11.58 -26.63 -0.08
C LEU A 237 12.90 -26.64 0.69
N MET A 238 12.94 -26.02 1.89
CA MET A 238 14.11 -26.07 2.76
C MET A 238 14.38 -27.51 3.27
N GLN A 239 13.34 -28.27 3.57
CA GLN A 239 13.49 -29.68 3.92
C GLN A 239 14.10 -30.47 2.76
N TRP A 240 13.54 -30.32 1.57
CA TRP A 240 14.06 -30.98 0.36
C TRP A 240 15.50 -30.56 0.05
N GLY A 241 15.77 -29.26 0.06
CA GLY A 241 17.09 -28.74 -0.31
C GLY A 241 18.13 -28.96 0.78
N ILE A 242 17.91 -28.39 1.96
CA ILE A 242 18.92 -28.32 3.03
C ILE A 242 18.99 -29.62 3.81
N VAL A 243 17.85 -30.12 4.32
CA VAL A 243 17.84 -31.31 5.19
C VAL A 243 18.17 -32.59 4.41
N ASN A 244 17.57 -32.72 3.22
CA ASN A 244 17.81 -33.89 2.36
C ASN A 244 19.07 -33.75 1.49
N GLY A 245 19.80 -32.63 1.58
CA GLY A 245 21.08 -32.41 0.91
C GLY A 245 21.05 -32.13 -0.58
N ASN A 246 19.85 -31.84 -1.18
CA ASN A 246 19.75 -31.55 -2.60
C ASN A 246 20.24 -30.15 -2.96
N ASP A 247 20.11 -29.18 -2.04
CA ASP A 247 20.57 -27.79 -2.21
C ASP A 247 20.83 -27.17 -0.82
N ALA A 248 22.04 -27.28 -0.33
CA ALA A 248 22.43 -26.81 1.02
C ALA A 248 22.34 -25.27 1.21
N TYR A 249 22.17 -24.50 0.14
CA TYR A 249 22.13 -23.05 0.15
C TYR A 249 20.77 -22.48 -0.28
N LEU A 250 19.68 -23.22 -0.09
CA LEU A 250 18.34 -22.82 -0.47
C LEU A 250 17.71 -21.88 0.56
N TYR A 251 18.13 -20.61 0.55
CA TYR A 251 17.66 -19.55 1.46
C TYR A 251 17.36 -18.26 0.71
N GLY A 252 16.64 -17.33 1.37
CA GLY A 252 16.47 -15.94 0.97
C GLY A 252 16.04 -15.76 -0.47
N GLU A 253 16.80 -15.02 -1.24
CA GLU A 253 16.49 -14.72 -2.65
C GLU A 253 16.50 -15.97 -3.55
N LYS A 254 17.33 -16.96 -3.24
CA LYS A 254 17.31 -18.25 -3.98
C LYS A 254 16.00 -18.99 -3.72
N MET A 255 15.54 -19.03 -2.47
CA MET A 255 14.22 -19.58 -2.12
C MET A 255 13.11 -18.86 -2.87
N LYS A 256 13.12 -17.53 -2.88
CA LYS A 256 12.20 -16.68 -3.62
C LYS A 256 12.19 -17.04 -5.12
N ALA A 257 13.35 -17.17 -5.73
CA ALA A 257 13.46 -17.53 -7.15
C ALA A 257 12.88 -18.92 -7.47
N TYR A 258 13.06 -19.91 -6.58
CA TYR A 258 12.45 -21.24 -6.73
C TYR A 258 10.93 -21.17 -6.64
N LEU A 259 10.39 -20.43 -5.68
CA LEU A 259 8.94 -20.26 -5.51
C LEU A 259 8.33 -19.56 -6.73
N ILE A 260 8.93 -18.48 -7.21
CA ILE A 260 8.48 -17.75 -8.41
C ILE A 260 8.53 -18.67 -9.65
N ARG A 261 9.64 -19.41 -9.81
CA ARG A 261 9.79 -20.33 -10.96
C ARG A 261 8.77 -21.49 -10.94
N GLY A 262 8.39 -21.94 -9.74
CA GLY A 262 7.40 -23.00 -9.56
C GLY A 262 5.95 -22.54 -9.64
N ALA A 263 5.71 -21.24 -9.67
CA ALA A 263 4.37 -20.69 -9.76
C ALA A 263 3.76 -20.88 -11.15
N ARG A 264 2.44 -21.11 -11.21
CA ARG A 264 1.69 -21.18 -12.46
C ARG A 264 0.98 -19.86 -12.77
N LYS A 265 0.76 -19.57 -14.04
CA LYS A 265 0.00 -18.39 -14.46
C LYS A 265 -1.49 -18.55 -14.14
N LEU A 266 -2.10 -17.49 -13.67
CA LEU A 266 -3.53 -17.44 -13.41
C LEU A 266 -4.29 -17.20 -14.73
N PRO A 267 -5.40 -17.91 -14.99
CA PRO A 267 -6.25 -17.65 -16.16
C PRO A 267 -6.71 -16.19 -16.22
N GLY A 268 -6.82 -15.63 -17.43
CA GLY A 268 -7.25 -14.23 -17.63
C GLY A 268 -6.12 -13.19 -17.58
N PHE A 269 -4.90 -13.56 -17.17
CA PHE A 269 -3.73 -12.67 -17.20
C PHE A 269 -2.75 -13.14 -18.26
N THR A 270 -2.51 -12.28 -19.25
CA THR A 270 -1.64 -12.59 -20.41
C THR A 270 -0.22 -12.02 -20.26
N ALA A 271 -0.07 -10.96 -19.50
CA ALA A 271 1.21 -10.29 -19.28
C ALA A 271 1.80 -10.58 -17.88
N TYR A 272 3.04 -10.98 -17.83
CA TYR A 272 3.86 -11.18 -16.63
C TYR A 272 5.26 -10.62 -16.88
N PRO A 273 5.89 -9.98 -15.88
CA PRO A 273 5.32 -9.67 -14.56
C PRO A 273 4.19 -8.63 -14.63
N ASN A 274 3.34 -8.57 -13.58
CA ASN A 274 2.33 -7.54 -13.44
C ASN A 274 2.11 -7.15 -11.97
N PRO A 275 1.54 -5.97 -11.67
CA PRO A 275 1.41 -5.46 -10.31
C PRO A 275 0.39 -6.21 -9.44
N VAL A 276 -0.44 -7.07 -10.01
CA VAL A 276 -1.51 -7.81 -9.31
C VAL A 276 -1.03 -9.18 -8.84
N LEU A 277 -0.37 -9.92 -9.73
CA LEU A 277 0.01 -11.32 -9.51
C LEU A 277 1.52 -11.55 -9.39
N GLY A 278 2.31 -10.49 -9.59
CA GLY A 278 3.75 -10.55 -9.50
C GLY A 278 4.46 -11.15 -10.71
N ASP A 279 5.58 -11.83 -10.44
CA ASP A 279 6.47 -12.34 -11.51
C ASP A 279 5.88 -13.49 -12.32
N ASN A 280 5.16 -14.43 -11.67
CA ASN A 280 4.69 -15.64 -12.36
C ASN A 280 3.30 -16.15 -11.95
N GLY A 281 2.62 -15.48 -10.98
CA GLY A 281 1.26 -15.84 -10.60
C GLY A 281 1.15 -16.66 -9.32
N ILE A 282 0.47 -17.82 -9.36
CA ILE A 282 0.01 -18.54 -8.17
C ILE A 282 0.90 -19.73 -7.79
N ILE A 283 1.10 -19.93 -6.46
CA ILE A 283 1.58 -21.20 -5.94
C ILE A 283 0.40 -22.17 -5.87
N VAL A 284 0.58 -23.33 -6.47
CA VAL A 284 -0.37 -24.44 -6.38
C VAL A 284 0.11 -25.39 -5.28
N SER A 285 -0.74 -25.63 -4.28
CA SER A 285 -0.62 -26.85 -3.48
C SER A 285 -1.15 -28.01 -4.32
N SER A 286 -0.29 -28.81 -4.89
CA SER A 286 -0.66 -30.13 -5.40
C SER A 286 -0.85 -31.10 -4.26
#